data_96c2b75346905dd72392ee242b687271
#
_entry.id   96c2b75346905dd72392ee242b687271
#
_cell.length_a   1.000
_cell.length_b   1.000
_cell.length_c   1.000
_cell.angle_alpha   90.00
_cell.angle_beta   90.00
_cell.angle_gamma   90.00
#
_symmetry.space_group_name_H-M   'P 1'
#
loop_
_entity.id
_entity.type
_entity.pdbx_description
1 polymer ?
#
loop_
_entity_poly.entity_id
_entity_poly.type
_entity_poly.pdbx_seq_one_letter_code
_entity_poly.pdbx_strand_id
1 'polypeptide(L)'
;MDASEPKFDALSLFLQADPVVKGIMLALLATSLVCWAIILEKSFSLWLQRRADHAALKAFRSSKAASRLHDELETEAPLASGWNDLIREKFLARARLILAQMKRERERGLAFLATTASAAPFVGLFGTVWGIMNSFGHIAASKNTSLEVVAPGIAEALLATATGLFAAIPAAIFYNRLTSQAARSLVPAEELVQEMLIARAGAQSEHKK
;
A
#
# COMPACT_ATOMS: atom_id res chain seq x y z
N MET A 1 -42.50 -4.04 -32.87
CA MET A 1 -41.43 -5.06 -32.86
C MET A 1 -40.27 -4.43 -32.11
N ASP A 2 -40.26 -4.61 -30.79
CA ASP A 2 -39.23 -4.09 -29.91
C ASP A 2 -38.10 -5.15 -29.89
N ALA A 3 -37.12 -4.93 -30.77
CA ALA A 3 -35.92 -5.76 -30.77
C ALA A 3 -35.13 -5.37 -29.51
N SER A 4 -35.35 -6.12 -28.43
CA SER A 4 -34.51 -6.04 -27.24
C SER A 4 -33.10 -6.43 -27.65
N GLU A 5 -32.30 -5.42 -28.00
CA GLU A 5 -30.86 -5.61 -28.17
C GLU A 5 -30.28 -6.35 -26.95
N PRO A 6 -29.43 -7.34 -27.14
CA PRO A 6 -28.79 -8.02 -26.04
C PRO A 6 -27.95 -6.98 -25.30
N LYS A 7 -28.52 -6.41 -24.22
CA LYS A 7 -27.78 -5.53 -23.33
C LYS A 7 -26.72 -6.36 -22.64
N PHE A 8 -25.48 -6.25 -23.07
CA PHE A 8 -24.31 -6.75 -22.37
C PHE A 8 -24.13 -5.96 -21.06
N ASP A 9 -25.04 -6.20 -20.12
CA ASP A 9 -24.95 -5.59 -18.82
C ASP A 9 -23.93 -6.35 -17.98
N ALA A 10 -23.01 -5.64 -17.31
CA ALA A 10 -21.93 -6.26 -16.51
C ALA A 10 -22.47 -7.26 -15.48
N LEU A 11 -23.68 -7.00 -14.94
CA LEU A 11 -24.33 -7.90 -14.00
C LEU A 11 -24.82 -9.18 -14.67
N SER A 12 -25.41 -9.10 -15.87
CA SER A 12 -25.89 -10.26 -16.62
C SER A 12 -24.72 -11.14 -17.07
N LEU A 13 -23.62 -10.54 -17.51
CA LEU A 13 -22.38 -11.26 -17.85
C LEU A 13 -21.79 -11.94 -16.62
N PHE A 14 -21.75 -11.29 -15.48
CA PHE A 14 -21.31 -11.91 -14.23
C PHE A 14 -22.19 -13.08 -13.81
N LEU A 15 -23.53 -12.98 -13.92
CA LEU A 15 -24.43 -14.04 -13.52
C LEU A 15 -24.37 -15.28 -14.44
N GLN A 16 -24.01 -15.10 -15.70
CA GLN A 16 -23.88 -16.18 -16.70
C GLN A 16 -22.48 -16.78 -16.73
N ALA A 17 -21.47 -16.08 -16.18
CA ALA A 17 -20.07 -16.45 -16.26
C ALA A 17 -19.80 -17.86 -15.70
N ASP A 18 -18.76 -18.50 -16.25
CA ASP A 18 -18.21 -19.76 -15.73
C ASP A 18 -17.85 -19.66 -14.24
N PRO A 19 -18.07 -20.70 -13.43
CA PRO A 19 -17.76 -20.68 -12.00
C PRO A 19 -16.33 -20.26 -11.66
N VAL A 20 -15.34 -20.61 -12.49
CA VAL A 20 -13.93 -20.23 -12.28
C VAL A 20 -13.77 -18.73 -12.54
N VAL A 21 -14.32 -18.20 -13.62
CA VAL A 21 -14.28 -16.76 -13.95
C VAL A 21 -15.01 -15.94 -12.87
N LYS A 22 -16.16 -16.41 -12.38
CA LYS A 22 -16.86 -15.82 -11.24
C LYS A 22 -15.99 -15.75 -9.99
N GLY A 23 -15.33 -16.85 -9.65
CA GLY A 23 -14.42 -16.92 -8.52
C GLY A 23 -13.28 -15.91 -8.61
N ILE A 24 -12.69 -15.78 -9.80
CA ILE A 24 -11.64 -14.79 -10.08
C ILE A 24 -12.17 -13.36 -9.89
N MET A 25 -13.31 -13.02 -10.50
CA MET A 25 -13.90 -11.69 -10.36
C MET A 25 -14.25 -11.35 -8.91
N LEU A 26 -14.83 -12.27 -8.16
CA LEU A 26 -15.15 -12.09 -6.73
C LEU A 26 -13.88 -11.87 -5.89
N ALA A 27 -12.83 -12.65 -6.12
CA ALA A 27 -11.55 -12.49 -5.44
C ALA A 27 -10.92 -11.12 -5.73
N LEU A 28 -10.97 -10.66 -6.99
CA LEU A 28 -10.47 -9.34 -7.39
C LEU A 28 -11.29 -8.21 -6.78
N LEU A 29 -12.61 -8.32 -6.75
CA LEU A 29 -13.49 -7.34 -6.09
C LEU A 29 -13.24 -7.28 -4.58
N ALA A 30 -13.13 -8.42 -3.90
CA ALA A 30 -12.81 -8.47 -2.48
C ALA A 30 -11.43 -7.83 -2.20
N THR A 31 -10.43 -8.14 -3.01
CA THR A 31 -9.09 -7.53 -2.93
C THR A 31 -9.16 -6.01 -3.15
N SER A 32 -9.96 -5.55 -4.12
CA SER A 32 -10.19 -4.12 -4.37
C SER A 32 -10.81 -3.42 -3.16
N LEU A 33 -11.81 -4.03 -2.51
CA LEU A 33 -12.43 -3.47 -1.29
C LEU A 33 -11.40 -3.32 -0.15
N VAL A 34 -10.54 -4.32 0.05
CA VAL A 34 -9.46 -4.24 1.04
C VAL A 34 -8.48 -3.12 0.69
N CYS A 35 -8.11 -2.99 -0.59
CA CYS A 35 -7.26 -1.88 -1.05
C CYS A 35 -7.90 -0.52 -0.72
N TRP A 36 -9.18 -0.34 -1.02
CA TRP A 36 -9.90 0.91 -0.71
C TRP A 36 -9.95 1.18 0.80
N ALA A 37 -10.17 0.17 1.64
CA ALA A 37 -10.12 0.31 3.09
C ALA A 37 -8.76 0.84 3.57
N ILE A 38 -7.65 0.26 3.08
CA ILE A 38 -6.29 0.70 3.40
C ILE A 38 -6.04 2.12 2.88
N ILE A 39 -6.46 2.43 1.65
CA ILE A 39 -6.32 3.74 1.03
C ILE A 39 -7.02 4.82 1.86
N LEU A 40 -8.26 4.58 2.26
CA LEU A 40 -9.05 5.53 3.05
C LEU A 40 -8.44 5.74 4.43
N GLU A 41 -8.09 4.67 5.15
CA GLU A 41 -7.42 4.74 6.46
C GLU A 41 -6.14 5.58 6.40
N LYS A 42 -5.25 5.25 5.46
CA LYS A 42 -3.96 5.93 5.32
C LYS A 42 -4.08 7.34 4.77
N SER A 43 -4.94 7.57 3.78
CA SER A 43 -5.15 8.92 3.21
C SER A 43 -5.71 9.89 4.23
N PHE A 44 -6.64 9.45 5.07
CA PHE A 44 -7.21 10.28 6.15
C PHE A 44 -6.14 10.65 7.19
N SER A 45 -5.35 9.66 7.63
CA SER A 45 -4.24 9.89 8.56
C SER A 45 -3.23 10.90 8.02
N LEU A 46 -2.89 10.81 6.74
CA LEU A 46 -1.90 11.66 6.09
C LEU A 46 -2.45 13.04 5.72
N TRP A 47 -3.75 13.17 5.42
CA TRP A 47 -4.38 14.48 5.18
C TRP A 47 -4.36 15.34 6.45
N LEU A 48 -4.60 14.73 7.61
CA LEU A 48 -4.52 15.42 8.90
C LEU A 48 -3.09 15.94 9.18
N GLN A 49 -2.07 15.20 8.73
CA GLN A 49 -0.66 15.57 8.89
C GLN A 49 -0.21 16.67 7.90
N ARG A 50 -0.76 16.73 6.68
CA ARG A 50 -0.38 17.73 5.66
C ARG A 50 -0.68 19.18 6.04
N ARG A 51 -1.67 19.43 6.88
CA ARG A 51 -1.93 20.78 7.41
C ARG A 51 -0.81 21.31 8.32
N ALA A 52 0.14 20.45 8.68
CA ALA A 52 1.27 20.76 9.56
C ALA A 52 2.63 20.92 8.83
N ASP A 53 2.69 20.84 7.50
CA ASP A 53 3.97 20.77 6.77
C ASP A 53 4.92 21.97 6.97
N HIS A 54 4.44 23.15 7.34
CA HIS A 54 5.28 24.29 7.75
C HIS A 54 5.65 24.27 9.25
N ALA A 55 5.07 23.37 10.04
CA ALA A 55 5.35 23.19 11.46
C ALA A 55 5.68 21.73 11.79
N ALA A 56 6.01 20.90 10.80
CA ALA A 56 6.16 19.46 10.97
C ALA A 56 7.19 19.10 12.06
N LEU A 57 8.33 19.75 12.08
CA LEU A 57 9.34 19.53 13.12
C LEU A 57 8.84 20.00 14.50
N LYS A 58 8.19 21.16 14.57
CA LYS A 58 7.63 21.69 15.81
C LYS A 58 6.45 20.85 16.31
N ALA A 59 5.58 20.42 15.40
CA ALA A 59 4.48 19.53 15.71
C ALA A 59 4.96 18.12 16.13
N PHE A 60 6.01 17.62 15.47
CA PHE A 60 6.64 16.37 15.86
C PHE A 60 7.28 16.45 17.25
N ARG A 61 8.01 17.53 17.57
CA ARG A 61 8.61 17.76 18.90
C ARG A 61 7.57 17.78 20.03
N SER A 62 6.35 18.26 19.76
CA SER A 62 5.25 18.24 20.74
C SER A 62 4.44 16.93 20.74
N SER A 63 4.77 15.98 19.90
CA SER A 63 4.04 14.72 19.76
C SER A 63 4.49 13.67 20.78
N LYS A 64 3.58 12.73 21.12
CA LYS A 64 3.93 11.54 21.90
C LYS A 64 5.05 10.71 21.28
N ALA A 65 5.20 10.72 19.97
CA ALA A 65 6.26 9.99 19.29
C ALA A 65 7.65 10.60 19.55
N ALA A 66 7.74 11.92 19.55
CA ALA A 66 8.98 12.61 19.90
C ALA A 66 9.34 12.44 21.36
N SER A 67 8.36 12.53 22.29
CA SER A 67 8.61 12.28 23.71
C SER A 67 9.13 10.86 23.94
N ARG A 68 8.49 9.86 23.33
CA ARG A 68 8.98 8.47 23.44
C ARG A 68 10.38 8.29 22.88
N LEU A 69 10.65 8.85 21.69
CA LEU A 69 11.98 8.82 21.08
C LEU A 69 13.02 9.45 22.00
N HIS A 70 12.69 10.62 22.55
CA HIS A 70 13.56 11.32 23.49
C HIS A 70 13.81 10.49 24.76
N ASP A 71 12.76 10.00 25.42
CA ASP A 71 12.83 9.22 26.65
C ASP A 71 13.62 7.92 26.46
N GLU A 72 13.36 7.19 25.36
CA GLU A 72 14.10 5.95 25.08
C GLU A 72 15.58 6.19 24.80
N LEU A 73 15.91 7.26 24.07
CA LEU A 73 17.30 7.61 23.78
C LEU A 73 18.02 8.16 25.01
N GLU A 74 17.32 8.86 25.89
CA GLU A 74 17.85 9.39 27.14
C GLU A 74 18.15 8.27 28.16
N THR A 75 17.31 7.25 28.19
CA THR A 75 17.51 6.06 29.05
C THR A 75 18.78 5.29 28.68
N GLU A 76 19.06 5.15 27.38
CA GLU A 76 20.24 4.41 26.89
C GLU A 76 21.55 5.21 26.98
N ALA A 77 21.47 6.54 26.87
CA ALA A 77 22.63 7.44 26.91
C ALA A 77 22.30 8.73 27.64
N PRO A 78 22.19 8.71 28.98
CA PRO A 78 21.88 9.89 29.76
C PRO A 78 22.90 11.02 29.51
N LEU A 79 22.43 12.28 29.52
CA LEU A 79 23.30 13.46 29.36
C LEU A 79 24.37 13.55 30.46
N ALA A 80 24.08 13.02 31.63
CA ALA A 80 25.02 13.00 32.77
C ALA A 80 26.15 11.97 32.61
N SER A 81 26.01 10.96 31.74
CA SER A 81 27.08 10.02 31.47
C SER A 81 28.07 10.62 30.48
N GLY A 82 29.37 10.54 30.74
CA GLY A 82 30.42 11.06 29.85
C GLY A 82 30.22 10.49 28.42
N TRP A 83 30.10 11.37 27.42
CA TRP A 83 29.91 11.01 26.03
C TRP A 83 31.22 10.42 25.44
N ASN A 84 31.28 9.12 25.31
CA ASN A 84 32.42 8.40 24.73
C ASN A 84 31.98 7.64 23.47
N ASP A 85 32.93 7.08 22.72
CA ASP A 85 32.63 6.42 21.46
C ASP A 85 31.66 5.24 21.63
N LEU A 86 31.75 4.52 22.76
CA LEU A 86 30.85 3.39 23.05
C LEU A 86 29.41 3.86 23.28
N ILE A 87 29.23 4.94 24.04
CA ILE A 87 27.88 5.52 24.30
C ILE A 87 27.30 6.08 23.03
N ARG A 88 28.10 6.75 22.22
CA ARG A 88 27.71 7.22 20.89
C ARG A 88 27.23 6.09 19.98
N GLU A 89 27.96 4.97 19.96
CA GLU A 89 27.60 3.80 19.15
C GLU A 89 26.27 3.18 19.62
N LYS A 90 26.09 3.01 20.93
CA LYS A 90 24.83 2.53 21.51
C LYS A 90 23.66 3.45 21.19
N PHE A 91 23.82 4.76 21.31
CA PHE A 91 22.81 5.75 20.98
C PHE A 91 22.40 5.64 19.51
N LEU A 92 23.37 5.59 18.58
CA LEU A 92 23.11 5.45 17.15
C LEU A 92 22.41 4.14 16.81
N ALA A 93 22.82 3.02 17.43
CA ALA A 93 22.19 1.73 17.25
C ALA A 93 20.73 1.77 17.70
N ARG A 94 20.45 2.35 18.87
CA ARG A 94 19.10 2.49 19.41
C ARG A 94 18.23 3.40 18.53
N ALA A 95 18.75 4.55 18.13
CA ALA A 95 18.05 5.48 17.23
C ALA A 95 17.65 4.82 15.92
N ARG A 96 18.56 4.03 15.30
CA ARG A 96 18.25 3.26 14.08
C ARG A 96 17.13 2.25 14.30
N LEU A 97 17.12 1.54 15.43
CA LEU A 97 16.06 0.58 15.75
C LEU A 97 14.70 1.28 15.88
N ILE A 98 14.64 2.40 16.60
CA ILE A 98 13.40 3.15 16.80
C ILE A 98 12.89 3.71 15.46
N LEU A 99 13.77 4.32 14.65
CA LEU A 99 13.41 4.83 13.31
C LEU A 99 12.92 3.71 12.40
N ALA A 100 13.54 2.52 12.46
CA ALA A 100 13.10 1.36 11.70
C ALA A 100 11.73 0.85 12.13
N GLN A 101 11.42 0.86 13.43
CA GLN A 101 10.09 0.53 13.94
C GLN A 101 9.04 1.54 13.47
N MET A 102 9.31 2.84 13.60
CA MET A 102 8.43 3.89 13.11
C MET A 102 8.16 3.76 11.60
N LYS A 103 9.17 3.39 10.82
CA LYS A 103 9.04 3.11 9.37
C LYS A 103 8.10 1.94 9.12
N ARG A 104 8.30 0.81 9.81
CA ARG A 104 7.46 -0.39 9.66
C ARG A 104 5.99 -0.11 9.99
N GLU A 105 5.71 0.65 11.03
CA GLU A 105 4.35 1.03 11.41
C GLU A 105 3.66 1.87 10.32
N ARG A 106 4.40 2.78 9.68
CA ARG A 106 3.88 3.62 8.60
C ARG A 106 3.67 2.86 7.29
N GLU A 107 4.56 1.90 7.00
CA GLU A 107 4.49 1.04 5.80
C GLU A 107 3.49 -0.12 5.96
N ARG A 108 2.93 -0.33 7.15
CA ARG A 108 1.96 -1.40 7.38
C ARG A 108 0.77 -1.27 6.43
N GLY A 109 0.45 -2.36 5.73
CA GLY A 109 -0.62 -2.42 4.72
C GLY A 109 -0.19 -1.99 3.32
N LEU A 110 0.92 -1.25 3.15
CA LEU A 110 1.37 -0.83 1.82
C LEU A 110 1.85 -2.02 0.99
N ALA A 111 2.40 -3.06 1.63
CA ALA A 111 2.79 -4.30 0.95
C ALA A 111 1.60 -4.98 0.25
N PHE A 112 0.40 -4.91 0.83
CA PHE A 112 -0.80 -5.45 0.22
C PHE A 112 -1.17 -4.67 -1.05
N LEU A 113 -1.11 -3.33 -1.02
CA LEU A 113 -1.33 -2.52 -2.22
C LEU A 113 -0.30 -2.82 -3.31
N ALA A 114 0.98 -2.97 -2.95
CA ALA A 114 2.04 -3.32 -3.89
C ALA A 114 1.77 -4.67 -4.57
N THR A 115 1.41 -5.69 -3.78
CA THR A 115 1.08 -7.03 -4.29
C THR A 115 -0.15 -6.98 -5.19
N THR A 116 -1.21 -6.27 -4.79
CA THR A 116 -2.41 -6.12 -5.62
C THR A 116 -2.09 -5.39 -6.93
N ALA A 117 -1.33 -4.32 -6.87
CA ALA A 117 -0.93 -3.56 -8.06
C ALA A 117 -0.18 -4.42 -9.09
N SER A 118 0.68 -5.32 -8.61
CA SER A 118 1.47 -6.18 -9.50
C SER A 118 0.76 -7.48 -9.90
N ALA A 119 -0.05 -8.09 -9.04
CA ALA A 119 -0.64 -9.40 -9.28
C ALA A 119 -2.05 -9.36 -9.89
N ALA A 120 -2.88 -8.36 -9.53
CA ALA A 120 -4.28 -8.33 -9.98
C ALA A 120 -4.45 -8.29 -11.51
N PRO A 121 -3.61 -7.59 -12.31
CA PRO A 121 -3.71 -7.65 -13.77
C PRO A 121 -3.50 -9.07 -14.31
N PHE A 122 -2.55 -9.82 -13.74
CA PHE A 122 -2.27 -11.19 -14.18
C PHE A 122 -3.37 -12.16 -13.77
N VAL A 123 -3.98 -11.95 -12.61
CA VAL A 123 -5.16 -12.72 -12.18
C VAL A 123 -6.34 -12.45 -13.11
N GLY A 124 -6.56 -11.21 -13.52
CA GLY A 124 -7.55 -10.85 -14.53
C GLY A 124 -7.25 -11.49 -15.89
N LEU A 125 -5.99 -11.43 -16.34
CA LEU A 125 -5.53 -12.08 -17.57
C LEU A 125 -5.75 -13.60 -17.53
N PHE A 126 -5.48 -14.24 -16.40
CA PHE A 126 -5.80 -15.66 -16.23
C PHE A 126 -7.30 -15.92 -16.45
N GLY A 127 -8.17 -15.02 -15.96
CA GLY A 127 -9.61 -15.09 -16.22
C GLY A 127 -9.95 -15.05 -17.71
N THR A 128 -9.25 -14.21 -18.52
CA THR A 128 -9.48 -14.21 -19.99
C THR A 128 -9.01 -15.48 -20.65
N VAL A 129 -7.85 -15.99 -20.30
CA VAL A 129 -7.34 -17.25 -20.87
C VAL A 129 -8.31 -18.39 -20.57
N TRP A 130 -8.78 -18.49 -19.34
CA TRP A 130 -9.75 -19.51 -18.95
C TRP A 130 -11.09 -19.38 -19.68
N GLY A 131 -11.67 -18.19 -19.71
CA GLY A 131 -12.96 -17.95 -20.37
C GLY A 131 -12.93 -18.21 -21.88
N ILE A 132 -11.85 -17.79 -22.56
CA ILE A 132 -11.67 -18.07 -24.00
C ILE A 132 -11.50 -19.58 -24.22
N MET A 133 -10.69 -20.25 -23.42
CA MET A 133 -10.51 -21.70 -23.49
C MET A 133 -11.84 -22.44 -23.35
N ASN A 134 -12.66 -22.03 -22.39
CA ASN A 134 -13.99 -22.60 -22.17
C ASN A 134 -14.93 -22.34 -23.36
N SER A 135 -14.90 -21.15 -23.95
CA SER A 135 -15.67 -20.78 -25.14
C SER A 135 -15.33 -21.70 -26.33
N PHE A 136 -14.04 -22.00 -26.56
CA PHE A 136 -13.64 -22.97 -27.59
C PHE A 136 -14.09 -24.39 -27.27
N GLY A 137 -14.11 -24.78 -25.98
CA GLY A 137 -14.68 -26.06 -25.54
C GLY A 137 -16.15 -26.19 -25.90
N HIS A 138 -16.94 -25.12 -25.74
CA HIS A 138 -18.34 -25.09 -26.12
C HIS A 138 -18.55 -25.23 -27.65
N ILE A 139 -17.71 -24.57 -28.48
CA ILE A 139 -17.73 -24.72 -29.93
C ILE A 139 -17.50 -26.19 -30.31
N ALA A 140 -16.47 -26.80 -29.72
CA ALA A 140 -16.14 -28.19 -30.04
C ALA A 140 -17.27 -29.17 -29.65
N ALA A 141 -17.94 -28.93 -28.52
CA ALA A 141 -19.05 -29.76 -28.06
C ALA A 141 -20.33 -29.57 -28.86
N SER A 142 -20.69 -28.33 -29.20
CA SER A 142 -21.92 -27.98 -29.93
C SER A 142 -21.79 -28.09 -31.43
N LYS A 143 -20.56 -28.18 -31.97
CA LYS A 143 -20.26 -28.10 -33.41
C LYS A 143 -20.86 -26.87 -34.10
N ASN A 144 -21.10 -25.81 -33.32
CA ASN A 144 -21.67 -24.55 -33.78
C ASN A 144 -20.65 -23.43 -33.61
N THR A 145 -20.20 -22.86 -34.69
CA THR A 145 -19.20 -21.78 -34.77
C THR A 145 -19.82 -20.38 -34.87
N SER A 146 -21.14 -20.26 -34.62
CA SER A 146 -21.80 -18.95 -34.70
C SER A 146 -21.28 -18.00 -33.62
N LEU A 147 -21.19 -16.74 -33.97
CA LEU A 147 -20.73 -15.69 -33.06
C LEU A 147 -21.64 -15.56 -31.83
N GLU A 148 -22.92 -15.86 -31.97
CA GLU A 148 -23.92 -15.84 -30.91
C GLU A 148 -23.59 -16.80 -29.76
N VAL A 149 -22.93 -17.92 -30.06
CA VAL A 149 -22.57 -18.96 -29.10
C VAL A 149 -21.33 -18.55 -28.27
N VAL A 150 -20.38 -17.84 -28.90
CA VAL A 150 -19.07 -17.55 -28.27
C VAL A 150 -18.95 -16.15 -27.72
N ALA A 151 -19.71 -15.18 -28.25
CA ALA A 151 -19.61 -13.78 -27.81
C ALA A 151 -19.85 -13.58 -26.30
N PRO A 152 -20.81 -14.26 -25.66
CA PRO A 152 -21.00 -14.13 -24.21
C PRO A 152 -19.75 -14.54 -23.41
N GLY A 153 -19.17 -15.71 -23.69
CA GLY A 153 -18.00 -16.21 -22.96
C GLY A 153 -16.73 -15.37 -23.19
N ILE A 154 -16.57 -14.79 -24.38
CA ILE A 154 -15.49 -13.83 -24.64
C ILE A 154 -15.73 -12.53 -23.86
N ALA A 155 -16.97 -12.03 -23.84
CA ALA A 155 -17.31 -10.82 -23.07
C ALA A 155 -17.08 -10.99 -21.57
N GLU A 156 -17.44 -12.14 -21.01
CA GLU A 156 -17.18 -12.51 -19.62
C GLU A 156 -15.68 -12.55 -19.31
N ALA A 157 -14.91 -13.16 -20.20
CA ALA A 157 -13.46 -13.22 -20.09
C ALA A 157 -12.85 -11.80 -20.05
N LEU A 158 -13.23 -10.94 -20.96
CA LEU A 158 -12.76 -9.55 -21.01
C LEU A 158 -13.15 -8.77 -19.74
N LEU A 159 -14.34 -9.02 -19.19
CA LEU A 159 -14.79 -8.42 -17.92
C LEU A 159 -13.90 -8.81 -16.75
N ALA A 160 -13.39 -10.06 -16.71
CA ALA A 160 -12.46 -10.49 -15.68
C ALA A 160 -11.14 -9.68 -15.73
N THR A 161 -10.59 -9.43 -16.92
CA THR A 161 -9.39 -8.59 -17.06
C THR A 161 -9.67 -7.13 -16.67
N ALA A 162 -10.81 -6.58 -17.10
CA ALA A 162 -11.21 -5.23 -16.71
C ALA A 162 -11.32 -5.09 -15.19
N THR A 163 -11.86 -6.10 -14.49
CA THR A 163 -11.94 -6.16 -13.02
C THR A 163 -10.56 -6.20 -12.38
N GLY A 164 -9.60 -6.96 -12.96
CA GLY A 164 -8.22 -6.99 -12.50
C GLY A 164 -7.52 -5.64 -12.60
N LEU A 165 -7.69 -4.93 -13.72
CA LEU A 165 -7.15 -3.59 -13.92
C LEU A 165 -7.82 -2.57 -13.00
N PHE A 166 -9.12 -2.68 -12.77
CA PHE A 166 -9.88 -1.81 -11.86
C PHE A 166 -9.35 -1.92 -10.41
N ALA A 167 -8.93 -3.11 -9.98
CA ALA A 167 -8.30 -3.29 -8.67
C ALA A 167 -6.85 -2.79 -8.65
N ALA A 168 -6.08 -3.06 -9.70
CA ALA A 168 -4.64 -2.79 -9.76
C ALA A 168 -4.30 -1.30 -9.88
N ILE A 169 -5.01 -0.56 -10.70
CA ILE A 169 -4.67 0.84 -11.01
C ILE A 169 -4.74 1.74 -9.76
N PRO A 170 -5.83 1.75 -8.98
CA PRO A 170 -5.86 2.51 -7.74
C PRO A 170 -4.79 2.04 -6.73
N ALA A 171 -4.60 0.72 -6.60
CA ALA A 171 -3.59 0.16 -5.71
C ALA A 171 -2.19 0.67 -6.06
N ALA A 172 -1.80 0.71 -7.34
CA ALA A 172 -0.51 1.22 -7.80
C ALA A 172 -0.33 2.71 -7.51
N ILE A 173 -1.34 3.52 -7.84
CA ILE A 173 -1.31 4.97 -7.64
C ILE A 173 -1.14 5.31 -6.16
N PHE A 174 -1.96 4.69 -5.31
CA PHE A 174 -1.93 4.98 -3.89
C PHE A 174 -0.72 4.36 -3.17
N TYR A 175 -0.24 3.18 -3.59
CA TYR A 175 1.02 2.63 -3.11
C TYR A 175 2.16 3.63 -3.27
N ASN A 176 2.36 4.16 -4.49
CA ASN A 176 3.43 5.11 -4.78
C ASN A 176 3.30 6.41 -3.96
N ARG A 177 2.07 6.92 -3.84
CA ARG A 177 1.80 8.14 -3.06
C ARG A 177 2.05 7.93 -1.57
N LEU A 178 1.52 6.84 -1.00
CA LEU A 178 1.60 6.56 0.42
C LEU A 178 3.02 6.20 0.84
N THR A 179 3.78 5.48 0.02
CA THR A 179 5.20 5.17 0.27
C THR A 179 6.05 6.45 0.32
N SER A 180 5.88 7.35 -0.66
CA SER A 180 6.56 8.65 -0.65
C SER A 180 6.21 9.48 0.59
N GLN A 181 4.95 9.46 1.01
CA GLN A 181 4.51 10.20 2.19
C GLN A 181 5.02 9.57 3.49
N ALA A 182 5.03 8.24 3.59
CA ALA A 182 5.59 7.53 4.73
C ALA A 182 7.07 7.88 4.93
N ALA A 183 7.85 7.92 3.84
CA ALA A 183 9.26 8.32 3.89
C ALA A 183 9.43 9.76 4.38
N ARG A 184 8.71 10.73 3.79
CA ARG A 184 8.79 12.15 4.19
C ARG A 184 8.41 12.38 5.65
N SER A 185 7.48 11.61 6.17
CA SER A 185 7.02 11.77 7.55
C SER A 185 8.03 11.28 8.60
N LEU A 186 9.13 10.63 8.22
CA LEU A 186 10.23 10.23 9.10
C LEU A 186 11.30 11.32 9.22
N VAL A 187 11.39 12.24 8.27
CA VAL A 187 12.39 13.32 8.27
C VAL A 187 12.46 14.08 9.61
N PRO A 188 11.34 14.51 10.23
CA PRO A 188 11.40 15.20 11.52
C PRO A 188 11.97 14.36 12.65
N ALA A 189 11.79 13.04 12.60
CA ALA A 189 12.36 12.14 13.61
C ALA A 189 13.87 11.97 13.41
N GLU A 190 14.32 11.88 12.16
CA GLU A 190 15.74 11.83 11.81
C GLU A 190 16.45 13.13 12.20
N GLU A 191 15.84 14.28 11.94
CA GLU A 191 16.35 15.60 12.34
C GLU A 191 16.48 15.72 13.87
N LEU A 192 15.47 15.24 14.63
CA LEU A 192 15.53 15.24 16.09
C LEU A 192 16.69 14.38 16.62
N VAL A 193 16.92 13.21 16.06
CA VAL A 193 18.05 12.35 16.41
C VAL A 193 19.37 13.06 16.15
N GLN A 194 19.51 13.76 15.02
CA GLN A 194 20.72 14.53 14.72
C GLN A 194 20.93 15.70 15.65
N GLU A 195 19.87 16.45 15.99
CA GLU A 195 19.96 17.53 16.98
C GLU A 195 20.42 17.02 18.35
N MET A 196 19.88 15.87 18.80
CA MET A 196 20.32 15.24 20.06
C MET A 196 21.78 14.81 20.02
N LEU A 197 22.28 14.33 18.88
CA LEU A 197 23.69 13.99 18.69
C LEU A 197 24.59 15.22 18.79
N ILE A 198 24.21 16.29 18.12
CA ILE A 198 24.97 17.56 18.10
C ILE A 198 25.03 18.17 19.51
N ALA A 199 23.88 18.21 20.21
CA ALA A 199 23.81 18.74 21.57
C ALA A 199 24.74 17.98 22.54
N ARG A 200 24.78 16.63 22.44
CA ARG A 200 25.65 15.79 23.27
C ARG A 200 27.13 15.95 22.94
N ALA A 201 27.47 16.07 21.65
CA ALA A 201 28.84 16.31 21.22
C ALA A 201 29.35 17.72 21.65
N GLY A 202 28.47 18.73 21.61
CA GLY A 202 28.79 20.09 22.05
C GLY A 202 29.05 20.19 23.54
N ALA A 203 28.22 19.55 24.38
CA ALA A 203 28.40 19.53 25.83
C ALA A 203 29.75 18.93 26.24
N GLN A 204 30.29 17.99 25.47
CA GLN A 204 31.60 17.39 25.76
C GLN A 204 32.78 18.33 25.47
N SER A 205 32.64 19.21 24.47
CA SER A 205 33.69 20.17 24.10
C SER A 205 33.86 21.27 25.15
N GLU A 206 32.80 21.63 25.90
CA GLU A 206 32.83 22.62 26.96
C GLU A 206 33.44 22.08 28.28
N HIS A 207 33.25 20.79 28.55
CA HIS A 207 33.81 20.15 29.77
C HIS A 207 35.32 19.84 29.66
N LYS A 208 35.89 19.95 28.48
CA LYS A 208 37.31 19.66 28.22
C LYS A 208 38.20 20.92 28.20
N LYS A 209 37.60 22.09 28.38
CA LYS A 209 38.28 23.39 28.60
C LYS A 209 38.32 23.71 30.10
#